data_523508f0df61f214703bb56978bd5113
#
_entry.id   523508f0df61f214703bb56978bd5113
#
_cell.length_a   1.000
_cell.length_b   1.000
_cell.length_c   1.000
_cell.angle_alpha   90.00
_cell.angle_beta   90.00
_cell.angle_gamma   90.00
#
_symmetry.space_group_name_H-M   'P 1'
#
loop_
_entity.id
_entity.type
_entity.pdbx_description
1 polymer ?
#
loop_
_entity_poly.entity_id
_entity_poly.type
_entity_poly.pdbx_seq_one_letter_code
_entity_poly.pdbx_strand_id
1 'polypeptide(L)'
;MTSTATHPARWIALAVGCVVAVFFAVLATRQPAASRQASSPLLGHPAPDISGQSVLDGRPVRLSESRGRYVLVNFVASWCVACAEEHGDLIAFSQRHRAAGDAEVLGVVFDDRDADVRRYFEKRGGDWPVVSDPEGRVALDYGVRGPPESFLIDSNGFVISKIIGRVTADGLDRLVQRAKVGARR
;
A
#
# COMPACT_ATOMS: atom_id res chain seq x y z
N MET A 1 60.15 -25.96 27.90
CA MET A 1 58.71 -25.74 28.34
C MET A 1 58.21 -24.48 27.62
N THR A 2 57.56 -24.67 26.49
CA THR A 2 57.03 -23.54 25.69
C THR A 2 55.61 -23.28 26.14
N SER A 3 55.43 -22.16 26.85
CA SER A 3 54.11 -21.67 27.29
C SER A 3 53.35 -21.09 26.09
N THR A 4 52.34 -21.78 25.62
CA THR A 4 51.40 -21.31 24.64
C THR A 4 50.47 -20.30 25.31
N ALA A 5 50.81 -19.00 25.22
CA ALA A 5 49.94 -17.93 25.67
C ALA A 5 48.69 -17.89 24.75
N THR A 6 47.59 -18.36 25.26
CA THR A 6 46.28 -18.23 24.61
C THR A 6 45.89 -16.76 24.68
N HIS A 7 45.90 -16.05 23.52
CA HIS A 7 45.53 -14.65 23.44
C HIS A 7 44.00 -14.50 23.50
N PRO A 8 43.42 -14.14 24.66
CA PRO A 8 41.96 -14.02 24.79
C PRO A 8 41.38 -12.96 23.81
N ALA A 9 42.18 -11.97 23.43
CA ALA A 9 41.83 -10.98 22.45
C ALA A 9 41.45 -11.55 21.06
N ARG A 10 42.07 -12.65 20.63
CA ARG A 10 41.76 -13.29 19.33
C ARG A 10 40.41 -13.97 19.37
N TRP A 11 40.02 -14.59 20.46
CA TRP A 11 38.70 -15.21 20.63
C TRP A 11 37.60 -14.19 20.75
N ILE A 12 37.86 -13.06 21.43
CA ILE A 12 36.90 -11.93 21.50
C ILE A 12 36.68 -11.32 20.10
N ALA A 13 37.76 -11.11 19.34
CA ALA A 13 37.67 -10.58 17.97
C ALA A 13 36.89 -11.53 17.04
N LEU A 14 37.09 -12.83 17.14
CA LEU A 14 36.33 -13.83 16.38
C LEU A 14 34.86 -13.85 16.78
N ALA A 15 34.56 -13.80 18.07
CA ALA A 15 33.16 -13.74 18.54
C ALA A 15 32.43 -12.50 18.06
N VAL A 16 33.07 -11.33 18.14
CA VAL A 16 32.49 -10.07 17.62
C VAL A 16 32.33 -10.13 16.11
N GLY A 17 33.32 -10.66 15.37
CA GLY A 17 33.22 -10.86 13.92
C GLY A 17 32.04 -11.76 13.52
N CYS A 18 31.83 -12.86 14.24
CA CYS A 18 30.69 -13.75 14.02
C CYS A 18 29.36 -13.06 14.29
N VAL A 19 29.22 -12.30 15.39
CA VAL A 19 27.99 -11.55 15.71
C VAL A 19 27.68 -10.53 14.63
N VAL A 20 28.69 -9.78 14.18
CA VAL A 20 28.53 -8.80 13.10
C VAL A 20 28.15 -9.47 11.79
N ALA A 21 28.80 -10.59 11.44
CA ALA A 21 28.48 -11.35 10.24
C ALA A 21 27.03 -11.89 10.26
N VAL A 22 26.60 -12.45 11.40
CA VAL A 22 25.22 -12.92 11.60
C VAL A 22 24.23 -11.75 11.51
N PHE A 23 24.55 -10.62 12.11
CA PHE A 23 23.72 -9.42 12.04
C PHE A 23 23.53 -8.94 10.58
N PHE A 24 24.62 -8.85 9.80
CA PHE A 24 24.54 -8.50 8.39
C PHE A 24 23.81 -9.56 7.55
N ALA A 25 24.00 -10.84 7.84
CA ALA A 25 23.28 -11.92 7.17
C ALA A 25 21.76 -11.82 7.44
N VAL A 26 21.36 -11.55 8.69
CA VAL A 26 19.96 -11.33 9.05
C VAL A 26 19.39 -10.09 8.36
N LEU A 27 20.16 -9.00 8.27
CA LEU A 27 19.73 -7.80 7.55
C LEU A 27 19.60 -8.05 6.04
N ALA A 28 20.53 -8.79 5.45
CA ALA A 28 20.51 -9.12 4.00
C ALA A 28 19.38 -10.10 3.64
N THR A 29 18.94 -10.95 4.56
CA THR A 29 17.80 -11.86 4.37
C THR A 29 16.45 -11.22 4.69
N ARG A 30 16.43 -10.02 5.29
CA ARG A 30 15.19 -9.28 5.45
C ARG A 30 14.71 -8.84 4.08
N GLN A 31 13.74 -9.57 3.55
CA GLN A 31 13.01 -9.12 2.36
C GLN A 31 12.43 -7.72 2.65
N PRO A 32 12.56 -6.76 1.73
CA PRO A 32 11.85 -5.49 1.84
C PRO A 32 10.38 -5.81 2.09
N ALA A 33 9.74 -5.01 2.94
CA ALA A 33 8.38 -5.26 3.41
C ALA A 33 7.45 -5.51 2.22
N ALA A 34 7.34 -6.77 1.82
CA ALA A 34 6.44 -7.21 0.79
C ALA A 34 5.02 -6.93 1.30
N SER A 35 4.15 -6.48 0.40
CA SER A 35 2.74 -6.30 0.66
C SER A 35 2.20 -7.54 1.38
N ARG A 36 1.59 -7.34 2.55
CA ARG A 36 0.93 -8.43 3.28
C ARG A 36 -0.57 -8.28 3.12
N GLN A 37 -1.22 -9.32 2.64
CA GLN A 37 -2.66 -9.44 2.85
C GLN A 37 -2.89 -9.56 4.35
N ALA A 38 -3.67 -8.62 4.90
CA ALA A 38 -3.95 -8.54 6.32
C ALA A 38 -5.41 -8.90 6.61
N SER A 39 -5.65 -9.40 7.81
CA SER A 39 -7.01 -9.52 8.32
C SER A 39 -7.60 -8.13 8.58
N SER A 40 -8.88 -7.99 8.28
CA SER A 40 -9.66 -6.79 8.59
C SER A 40 -11.10 -7.20 8.90
N PRO A 41 -11.76 -6.55 9.85
CA PRO A 41 -13.19 -6.78 10.09
C PRO A 41 -14.06 -6.39 8.89
N LEU A 42 -13.53 -5.60 7.96
CA LEU A 42 -14.27 -5.20 6.76
C LEU A 42 -14.28 -6.27 5.66
N LEU A 43 -13.44 -7.31 5.74
CA LEU A 43 -13.41 -8.35 4.71
C LEU A 43 -14.75 -9.07 4.62
N GLY A 44 -15.32 -9.13 3.41
CA GLY A 44 -16.65 -9.70 3.15
C GLY A 44 -17.81 -8.80 3.57
N HIS A 45 -17.56 -7.57 4.01
CA HIS A 45 -18.58 -6.59 4.37
C HIS A 45 -18.62 -5.43 3.36
N PRO A 46 -19.74 -4.71 3.27
CA PRO A 46 -19.82 -3.49 2.47
C PRO A 46 -18.71 -2.51 2.88
N ALA A 47 -18.03 -1.95 1.90
CA ALA A 47 -17.04 -0.92 2.14
C ALA A 47 -17.69 0.32 2.74
N PRO A 48 -17.10 0.93 3.79
CA PRO A 48 -17.52 2.26 4.23
C PRO A 48 -17.49 3.24 3.06
N ASP A 49 -18.52 4.08 2.93
CA ASP A 49 -18.58 5.03 1.80
C ASP A 49 -17.51 6.11 1.93
N ILE A 50 -16.97 6.50 0.80
CA ILE A 50 -16.00 7.59 0.68
C ILE A 50 -16.64 8.63 -0.22
N SER A 51 -16.80 9.84 0.31
CA SER A 51 -17.35 10.95 -0.46
C SER A 51 -16.60 12.24 -0.14
N GLY A 52 -16.37 13.05 -1.19
CA GLY A 52 -15.67 14.32 -1.05
C GLY A 52 -15.37 14.94 -2.40
N GLN A 53 -14.45 15.87 -2.40
CA GLN A 53 -13.91 16.44 -3.63
C GLN A 53 -12.49 15.94 -3.84
N SER A 54 -12.13 15.64 -5.08
CA SER A 54 -10.75 15.30 -5.42
C SER A 54 -9.85 16.51 -5.18
N VAL A 55 -8.79 16.32 -4.40
CA VAL A 55 -7.78 17.36 -4.13
C VAL A 55 -7.01 17.77 -5.37
N LEU A 56 -7.05 16.96 -6.45
CA LEU A 56 -6.30 17.21 -7.67
C LEU A 56 -7.03 18.18 -8.61
N ASP A 57 -8.34 18.05 -8.75
CA ASP A 57 -9.14 18.77 -9.76
C ASP A 57 -10.49 19.29 -9.24
N GLY A 58 -10.80 19.09 -7.95
CA GLY A 58 -12.04 19.56 -7.32
C GLY A 58 -13.31 18.83 -7.72
N ARG A 59 -13.23 17.76 -8.54
CA ARG A 59 -14.41 16.99 -8.94
C ARG A 59 -15.02 16.26 -7.74
N PRO A 60 -16.36 16.16 -7.66
CA PRO A 60 -16.99 15.33 -6.65
C PRO A 60 -16.66 13.86 -6.89
N VAL A 61 -16.46 13.13 -5.81
CA VAL A 61 -16.09 11.70 -5.79
C VAL A 61 -16.97 10.99 -4.79
N ARG A 62 -17.53 9.86 -5.20
CA ARG A 62 -18.25 8.92 -4.33
C ARG A 62 -17.87 7.50 -4.68
N LEU A 63 -17.42 6.74 -3.69
CA LEU A 63 -17.11 5.33 -3.89
C LEU A 63 -18.32 4.54 -4.37
N SER A 64 -19.53 4.87 -3.89
CA SER A 64 -20.77 4.21 -4.31
C SER A 64 -21.11 4.38 -5.80
N GLU A 65 -20.54 5.38 -6.49
CA GLU A 65 -20.71 5.59 -7.94
C GLU A 65 -19.81 4.68 -8.79
N SER A 66 -18.88 3.97 -8.15
CA SER A 66 -17.95 3.03 -8.80
C SER A 66 -18.50 1.59 -8.89
N ARG A 67 -19.78 1.39 -8.58
CA ARG A 67 -20.41 0.06 -8.72
C ARG A 67 -20.27 -0.48 -10.13
N GLY A 68 -20.07 -1.78 -10.26
CA GLY A 68 -19.78 -2.46 -11.52
C GLY A 68 -18.29 -2.57 -11.83
N ARG A 69 -17.43 -1.86 -11.10
CA ARG A 69 -15.97 -1.91 -11.23
C ARG A 69 -15.31 -2.32 -9.91
N TYR A 70 -14.14 -2.89 -10.01
CA TYR A 70 -13.27 -3.06 -8.84
C TYR A 70 -12.63 -1.73 -8.48
N VAL A 71 -12.54 -1.41 -7.19
CA VAL A 71 -11.91 -0.17 -6.72
C VAL A 71 -10.76 -0.51 -5.78
N LEU A 72 -9.58 -0.02 -6.10
CA LEU A 72 -8.45 0.00 -5.17
C LEU A 72 -8.49 1.32 -4.40
N VAL A 73 -8.99 1.29 -3.18
CA VAL A 73 -8.85 2.42 -2.24
C VAL A 73 -7.43 2.38 -1.69
N ASN A 74 -6.63 3.42 -1.95
CA ASN A 74 -5.24 3.54 -1.52
C ASN A 74 -5.06 4.76 -0.62
N PHE A 75 -4.61 4.54 0.61
CA PHE A 75 -4.28 5.61 1.55
C PHE A 75 -2.85 6.08 1.31
N VAL A 76 -2.70 7.37 1.04
CA VAL A 76 -1.46 7.98 0.56
C VAL A 76 -1.11 9.26 1.32
N ALA A 77 0.20 9.50 1.49
CA ALA A 77 0.72 10.77 1.99
C ALA A 77 1.96 11.19 1.19
N SER A 78 2.18 12.48 1.05
CA SER A 78 3.32 13.04 0.30
C SER A 78 4.67 12.76 0.98
N TRP A 79 4.66 12.64 2.30
CA TRP A 79 5.84 12.32 3.13
C TRP A 79 6.17 10.83 3.19
N CYS A 80 5.30 9.97 2.66
CA CYS A 80 5.44 8.52 2.73
C CYS A 80 6.40 8.01 1.64
N VAL A 81 7.58 7.56 2.03
CA VAL A 81 8.59 7.02 1.11
C VAL A 81 8.08 5.78 0.37
N ALA A 82 7.45 4.86 1.09
CA ALA A 82 6.91 3.64 0.51
C ALA A 82 5.76 3.90 -0.48
N CYS A 83 4.96 4.97 -0.25
CA CYS A 83 3.94 5.42 -1.21
C CYS A 83 4.59 5.93 -2.50
N ALA A 84 5.72 6.64 -2.37
CA ALA A 84 6.46 7.12 -3.52
C ALA A 84 7.07 5.99 -4.35
N GLU A 85 7.44 4.90 -3.70
CA GLU A 85 8.01 3.71 -4.36
C GLU A 85 6.96 2.86 -5.08
N GLU A 86 5.72 2.78 -4.57
CA GLU A 86 4.62 2.05 -5.23
C GLU A 86 3.90 2.86 -6.31
N HIS A 87 4.10 4.18 -6.35
CA HIS A 87 3.31 5.08 -7.18
C HIS A 87 3.34 4.73 -8.68
N GLY A 88 4.50 4.31 -9.20
CA GLY A 88 4.64 3.84 -10.58
C GLY A 88 3.83 2.57 -10.86
N ASP A 89 3.73 1.67 -9.90
CA ASP A 89 2.90 0.47 -10.00
C ASP A 89 1.41 0.82 -10.03
N LEU A 90 0.98 1.81 -9.23
CA LEU A 90 -0.41 2.30 -9.25
C LEU A 90 -0.75 2.96 -10.60
N ILE A 91 0.19 3.72 -11.20
CA ILE A 91 0.01 4.27 -12.54
C ILE A 91 -0.15 3.14 -13.56
N ALA A 92 0.72 2.14 -13.54
CA ALA A 92 0.66 1.02 -14.46
C ALA A 92 -0.66 0.24 -14.32
N PHE A 93 -1.10 -0.02 -13.08
CA PHE A 93 -2.40 -0.66 -12.80
C PHE A 93 -3.56 0.17 -13.34
N SER A 94 -3.61 1.47 -13.01
CA SER A 94 -4.67 2.39 -13.48
C SER A 94 -4.76 2.40 -15.01
N GLN A 95 -3.62 2.51 -15.71
CA GLN A 95 -3.58 2.54 -17.18
C GLN A 95 -4.08 1.24 -17.81
N ARG A 96 -3.68 0.08 -17.26
CA ARG A 96 -4.11 -1.25 -17.76
C ARG A 96 -5.63 -1.43 -17.65
N HIS A 97 -6.20 -1.01 -16.52
CA HIS A 97 -7.61 -1.23 -16.22
C HIS A 97 -8.54 -0.16 -16.79
N ARG A 98 -8.01 1.06 -17.08
CA ARG A 98 -8.79 2.12 -17.70
C ARG A 98 -9.35 1.71 -19.06
N ALA A 99 -8.53 1.09 -19.91
CA ALA A 99 -8.95 0.63 -21.23
C ALA A 99 -10.03 -0.46 -21.14
N ALA A 100 -9.94 -1.32 -20.13
CA ALA A 100 -10.92 -2.38 -19.87
C ALA A 100 -12.18 -1.87 -19.13
N GLY A 101 -12.08 -0.74 -18.43
CA GLY A 101 -13.16 -0.15 -17.63
C GLY A 101 -13.59 -1.02 -16.44
N ASP A 102 -12.74 -1.93 -15.97
CA ASP A 102 -13.08 -2.99 -15.03
C ASP A 102 -12.53 -2.78 -13.63
N ALA A 103 -11.49 -1.94 -13.48
CA ALA A 103 -10.98 -1.51 -12.18
C ALA A 103 -10.46 -0.07 -12.22
N GLU A 104 -10.43 0.57 -11.07
CA GLU A 104 -9.92 1.93 -10.89
C GLU A 104 -9.22 2.11 -9.54
N VAL A 105 -8.48 3.20 -9.40
CA VAL A 105 -7.84 3.61 -8.14
C VAL A 105 -8.61 4.79 -7.57
N LEU A 106 -8.82 4.79 -6.25
CA LEU A 106 -9.31 5.92 -5.46
C LEU A 106 -8.31 6.19 -4.34
N GLY A 107 -7.65 7.33 -4.39
CA GLY A 107 -6.75 7.78 -3.33
C GLY A 107 -7.52 8.41 -2.17
N VAL A 108 -7.00 8.24 -0.96
CA VAL A 108 -7.45 8.95 0.25
C VAL A 108 -6.23 9.55 0.92
N VAL A 109 -6.28 10.83 1.21
CA VAL A 109 -5.20 11.54 1.92
C VAL A 109 -5.13 11.05 3.35
N PHE A 110 -3.95 10.64 3.81
CA PHE A 110 -3.72 10.18 5.16
C PHE A 110 -2.78 11.13 5.91
N ASP A 111 -3.29 11.82 6.93
CA ASP A 111 -2.52 12.70 7.83
C ASP A 111 -1.52 13.61 7.07
N ASP A 112 -2.05 14.33 6.07
CA ASP A 112 -1.26 15.21 5.22
C ASP A 112 -2.10 16.41 4.74
N ARG A 113 -1.43 17.44 4.26
CA ARG A 113 -2.10 18.61 3.69
C ARG A 113 -2.41 18.38 2.22
N ASP A 114 -3.62 18.70 1.81
CA ASP A 114 -4.08 18.58 0.42
C ASP A 114 -3.13 19.24 -0.59
N ALA A 115 -2.55 20.39 -0.22
CA ALA A 115 -1.59 21.10 -1.07
C ALA A 115 -0.28 20.33 -1.28
N ASP A 116 0.17 19.57 -0.28
CA ASP A 116 1.38 18.76 -0.37
C ASP A 116 1.13 17.50 -1.21
N VAL A 117 -0.04 16.86 -1.02
CA VAL A 117 -0.49 15.74 -1.85
C VAL A 117 -0.67 16.18 -3.31
N ARG A 118 -1.28 17.34 -3.55
CA ARG A 118 -1.39 17.89 -4.92
C ARG A 118 -0.03 18.03 -5.59
N ARG A 119 0.96 18.65 -4.91
CA ARG A 119 2.33 18.77 -5.43
C ARG A 119 3.01 17.43 -5.65
N TYR A 120 2.71 16.44 -4.80
CA TYR A 120 3.21 15.08 -4.97
C TYR A 120 2.72 14.49 -6.30
N PHE A 121 1.42 14.58 -6.60
CA PHE A 121 0.83 14.08 -7.86
C PHE A 121 1.27 14.91 -9.08
N GLU A 122 1.41 16.22 -8.95
CA GLU A 122 1.96 17.07 -10.03
C GLU A 122 3.35 16.63 -10.47
N LYS A 123 4.20 16.19 -9.53
CA LYS A 123 5.56 15.73 -9.81
C LYS A 123 5.64 14.29 -10.31
N ARG A 124 4.73 13.42 -9.89
CA ARG A 124 4.81 11.99 -10.13
C ARG A 124 3.80 11.46 -11.14
N GLY A 125 2.82 12.28 -11.49
CA GLY A 125 1.69 11.84 -12.31
C GLY A 125 0.65 11.09 -11.50
N GLY A 126 -0.20 10.34 -12.20
CA GLY A 126 -1.39 9.69 -11.65
C GLY A 126 -2.62 10.54 -11.94
N ASP A 127 -3.71 9.90 -12.36
CA ASP A 127 -4.89 10.56 -12.88
C ASP A 127 -6.20 10.04 -12.27
N TRP A 128 -6.07 9.30 -11.17
CA TRP A 128 -7.20 8.87 -10.37
C TRP A 128 -7.57 9.94 -9.32
N PRO A 129 -8.84 9.98 -8.90
CA PRO A 129 -9.27 10.93 -7.88
C PRO A 129 -8.61 10.63 -6.53
N VAL A 130 -8.32 11.69 -5.77
CA VAL A 130 -7.77 11.60 -4.40
C VAL A 130 -8.63 12.46 -3.48
N VAL A 131 -9.31 11.84 -2.53
CA VAL A 131 -10.21 12.52 -1.59
C VAL A 131 -9.46 12.96 -0.35
N SER A 132 -9.73 14.18 0.10
CA SER A 132 -9.24 14.70 1.39
C SER A 132 -9.91 14.00 2.56
N ASP A 133 -9.14 13.69 3.62
CA ASP A 133 -9.64 13.15 4.88
C ASP A 133 -9.05 13.93 6.07
N PRO A 134 -9.35 15.23 6.19
CA PRO A 134 -8.68 16.10 7.17
C PRO A 134 -8.97 15.73 8.63
N GLU A 135 -10.08 15.06 8.90
CA GLU A 135 -10.47 14.58 10.23
C GLU A 135 -10.07 13.13 10.49
N GLY A 136 -9.47 12.45 9.49
CA GLY A 136 -9.09 11.03 9.59
C GLY A 136 -10.28 10.07 9.71
N ARG A 137 -11.48 10.48 9.34
CA ARG A 137 -12.71 9.68 9.49
C ARG A 137 -12.71 8.47 8.59
N VAL A 138 -12.34 8.67 7.31
CA VAL A 138 -12.26 7.57 6.35
C VAL A 138 -11.18 6.60 6.78
N ALA A 139 -10.01 7.09 7.20
CA ALA A 139 -8.93 6.26 7.69
C ALA A 139 -9.36 5.44 8.93
N LEU A 140 -10.13 6.05 9.85
CA LEU A 140 -10.67 5.36 11.02
C LEU A 140 -11.67 4.28 10.63
N ASP A 141 -12.63 4.57 9.76
CA ASP A 141 -13.66 3.63 9.29
C ASP A 141 -13.05 2.42 8.58
N TYR A 142 -11.94 2.61 7.87
CA TYR A 142 -11.18 1.54 7.23
C TYR A 142 -10.18 0.85 8.17
N GLY A 143 -9.96 1.39 9.37
CA GLY A 143 -8.98 0.86 10.34
C GLY A 143 -7.55 0.93 9.82
N VAL A 144 -7.22 2.05 9.15
CA VAL A 144 -5.88 2.35 8.63
C VAL A 144 -5.00 2.83 9.76
N ARG A 145 -3.76 2.34 9.79
CA ARG A 145 -2.76 2.70 10.79
C ARG A 145 -1.65 3.59 10.25
N GLY A 146 -1.44 3.54 8.94
CA GLY A 146 -0.41 4.33 8.28
C GLY A 146 -0.24 3.95 6.81
N PRO A 147 0.16 4.93 5.95
CA PRO A 147 0.32 4.68 4.52
C PRO A 147 1.63 3.92 4.21
N PRO A 148 1.70 3.15 3.12
CA PRO A 148 0.55 2.82 2.30
C PRO A 148 -0.25 1.65 2.87
N GLU A 149 -1.55 1.81 2.96
CA GLU A 149 -2.49 0.71 3.11
C GLU A 149 -3.52 0.78 1.98
N SER A 150 -3.90 -0.38 1.44
CA SER A 150 -4.85 -0.43 0.34
C SER A 150 -5.95 -1.45 0.61
N PHE A 151 -7.14 -1.16 0.09
CA PHE A 151 -8.29 -2.05 0.15
C PHE A 151 -8.81 -2.29 -1.26
N LEU A 152 -8.95 -3.55 -1.65
CA LEU A 152 -9.60 -3.91 -2.89
C LEU A 152 -11.09 -4.15 -2.61
N ILE A 153 -11.92 -3.43 -3.33
CA ILE A 153 -13.38 -3.49 -3.25
C ILE A 153 -13.88 -4.11 -4.55
N ASP A 154 -14.81 -5.05 -4.45
CA ASP A 154 -15.39 -5.69 -5.62
C ASP A 154 -16.46 -4.83 -6.32
N SER A 155 -16.95 -5.28 -7.46
CA SER A 155 -17.96 -4.58 -8.27
C SER A 155 -19.32 -4.40 -7.55
N ASN A 156 -19.56 -5.16 -6.49
CA ASN A 156 -20.76 -5.03 -5.65
C ASN A 156 -20.53 -4.11 -4.46
N GLY A 157 -19.27 -3.64 -4.25
CA GLY A 157 -18.86 -2.74 -3.19
C GLY A 157 -18.54 -3.42 -1.87
N PHE A 158 -18.15 -4.68 -1.89
CA PHE A 158 -17.67 -5.40 -0.71
C PHE A 158 -16.14 -5.36 -0.66
N VAL A 159 -15.60 -5.21 0.52
CA VAL A 159 -14.14 -5.29 0.73
C VAL A 159 -13.69 -6.75 0.60
N ILE A 160 -12.82 -7.02 -0.36
CA ILE A 160 -12.33 -8.38 -0.63
C ILE A 160 -10.85 -8.60 -0.29
N SER A 161 -10.10 -7.52 -0.08
CA SER A 161 -8.71 -7.62 0.36
C SER A 161 -8.29 -6.36 1.11
N LYS A 162 -7.48 -6.52 2.17
CA LYS A 162 -6.68 -5.46 2.80
C LYS A 162 -5.21 -5.77 2.55
N ILE A 163 -4.45 -4.77 2.13
CA ILE A 163 -3.02 -4.88 1.83
C ILE A 163 -2.30 -3.82 2.67
N ILE A 164 -1.34 -4.25 3.47
CA ILE A 164 -0.47 -3.36 4.25
C ILE A 164 0.90 -3.33 3.56
N GLY A 165 1.43 -2.13 3.35
CA GLY A 165 2.68 -1.90 2.63
C GLY A 165 2.48 -1.79 1.13
N ARG A 166 3.59 -1.66 0.41
CA ARG A 166 3.64 -1.40 -1.03
C ARG A 166 2.92 -2.45 -1.85
N VAL A 167 2.18 -2.00 -2.86
CA VAL A 167 1.58 -2.85 -3.88
C VAL A 167 2.43 -2.86 -5.15
N THR A 168 2.22 -3.88 -6.00
CA THR A 168 2.75 -3.92 -7.36
C THR A 168 1.61 -4.07 -8.34
N ALA A 169 1.76 -3.51 -9.54
CA ALA A 169 0.74 -3.60 -10.59
C ALA A 169 0.33 -5.06 -10.86
N ASP A 170 1.31 -5.94 -11.04
CA ASP A 170 1.06 -7.37 -11.29
C ASP A 170 0.40 -8.08 -10.09
N GLY A 171 0.72 -7.64 -8.85
CA GLY A 171 0.08 -8.14 -7.65
C GLY A 171 -1.40 -7.79 -7.61
N LEU A 172 -1.73 -6.55 -7.93
CA LEU A 172 -3.10 -6.04 -8.02
C LEU A 172 -3.88 -6.71 -9.15
N ASP A 173 -3.28 -6.85 -10.33
CA ASP A 173 -3.90 -7.55 -11.47
C ASP A 173 -4.31 -8.98 -11.08
N ARG A 174 -3.41 -9.71 -10.42
CA ARG A 174 -3.71 -11.07 -9.92
C ARG A 174 -4.84 -11.10 -8.90
N LEU A 175 -4.94 -10.10 -8.04
CA LEU A 175 -6.05 -9.99 -7.07
C LEU A 175 -7.39 -9.76 -7.77
N VAL A 176 -7.45 -8.82 -8.71
CA VAL A 176 -8.65 -8.55 -9.50
C VAL A 176 -9.06 -9.77 -10.31
N GLN A 177 -8.12 -10.46 -10.98
CA GLN A 177 -8.43 -11.66 -11.75
C GLN A 177 -8.97 -12.80 -10.89
N ARG A 178 -8.39 -13.04 -9.71
CA ARG A 178 -8.90 -14.05 -8.76
C ARG A 178 -10.32 -13.72 -8.30
N ALA A 179 -10.59 -12.46 -8.00
CA ALA A 179 -11.91 -12.00 -7.59
C ALA A 179 -12.96 -12.22 -8.69
N LYS A 180 -12.62 -11.92 -9.95
CA LYS A 180 -13.50 -12.15 -11.10
C LYS A 180 -13.84 -13.64 -11.30
N VAL A 181 -12.86 -14.52 -11.09
CA VAL A 181 -13.09 -15.98 -11.19
C VAL A 181 -13.97 -16.49 -10.03
N GLY A 182 -13.75 -15.95 -8.83
CA GLY A 182 -14.58 -16.29 -7.64
C GLY A 182 -16.03 -15.85 -7.76
N ALA A 183 -16.27 -14.68 -8.35
CA ALA A 183 -17.62 -14.13 -8.53
C ALA A 183 -18.47 -14.85 -9.61
N ARG A 184 -17.87 -15.71 -10.44
CA ARG A 184 -18.56 -16.49 -11.48
C ARG A 184 -19.02 -17.88 -11.02
N ARG A 185 -18.71 -18.25 -9.79
CA ARG A 185 -19.09 -19.55 -9.18
C ARG A 185 -20.26 -19.40 -8.23
#